data_1966403f49080c90b7adefa48d9660b1
#
_entry.id   1966403f49080c90b7adefa48d9660b1
#
_cell.length_a   1.000
_cell.length_b   1.000
_cell.length_c   1.000
_cell.angle_alpha   90.00
_cell.angle_beta   90.00
_cell.angle_gamma   90.00
#
_symmetry.space_group_name_H-M   'P 1'
#
loop_
_entity.id
_entity.type
_entity.pdbx_description
1 polymer ?
#
loop_
_entity_poly.entity_id
_entity_poly.type
_entity_poly.pdbx_seq_one_letter_code
_entity_poly.pdbx_strand_id
1 'polypeptide(L)'
;IKESYRVLKPGGTLWVSGTYHNIYIIGSIISSFKDLRILNNITWVKTAPPPNLSCRFFTHSTETILWVRKGQKTKHHFNYELMKSNNEGKQMKDVWIMGRPKKDEKRFGKHPTQKPEEIIERMIHASTKENDTVLDMFNGSGTTGVVCAKNNRNYIGIESDKNYCELSRKRIKSIQSTKYNN
;
A
#
# COMPACT_ATOMS: atom_id res chain seq x y z
N ILE A 1 -7.01 -4.00 12.81
CA ILE A 1 -8.25 -3.45 12.20
C ILE A 1 -8.96 -2.51 13.16
N LYS A 2 -9.18 -2.87 14.44
CA LYS A 2 -9.90 -2.02 15.41
C LYS A 2 -9.29 -0.62 15.54
N GLU A 3 -7.97 -0.51 15.68
CA GLU A 3 -7.29 0.79 15.79
C GLU A 3 -7.29 1.56 14.46
N SER A 4 -7.11 0.87 13.34
CA SER A 4 -7.27 1.49 12.01
C SER A 4 -8.67 2.11 11.85
N TYR A 5 -9.70 1.35 12.22
CA TYR A 5 -11.08 1.83 12.20
C TYR A 5 -11.27 3.05 13.11
N ARG A 6 -10.69 3.02 14.33
CA ARG A 6 -10.84 4.12 15.31
C ARG A 6 -10.30 5.44 14.74
N VAL A 7 -9.12 5.43 14.16
CA VAL A 7 -8.44 6.65 13.68
C VAL A 7 -8.85 7.08 12.27
N LEU A 8 -9.42 6.19 11.47
CA LEU A 8 -9.84 6.50 10.11
C LEU A 8 -11.05 7.44 10.13
N LYS A 9 -11.00 8.53 9.35
CA LYS A 9 -12.10 9.47 9.18
C LYS A 9 -13.26 8.85 8.40
N PRO A 10 -14.52 9.29 8.59
CA PRO A 10 -15.60 8.96 7.67
C PRO A 10 -15.23 9.33 6.22
N GLY A 11 -15.43 8.41 5.27
CA GLY A 11 -14.97 8.57 3.89
C GLY A 11 -13.49 8.27 3.67
N GLY A 12 -12.71 8.12 4.73
CA GLY A 12 -11.33 7.63 4.65
C GLY A 12 -11.28 6.18 4.20
N THR A 13 -10.15 5.77 3.62
CA THR A 13 -9.96 4.42 3.11
C THR A 13 -8.78 3.73 3.76
N LEU A 14 -8.86 2.42 3.88
CA LEU A 14 -7.84 1.53 4.42
C LEU A 14 -7.42 0.54 3.34
N TRP A 15 -6.13 0.35 3.17
CA TRP A 15 -5.53 -0.66 2.32
C TRP A 15 -4.86 -1.72 3.18
N VAL A 16 -5.20 -2.98 2.98
CA VAL A 16 -4.61 -4.11 3.72
C VAL A 16 -4.14 -5.16 2.74
N SER A 17 -2.84 -5.41 2.71
CA SER A 17 -2.26 -6.48 1.90
C SER A 17 -1.95 -7.70 2.75
N GLY A 18 -2.13 -8.88 2.17
CA GLY A 18 -1.81 -10.13 2.84
C GLY A 18 -1.72 -11.31 1.90
N THR A 19 -1.09 -12.36 2.39
CA THR A 19 -1.10 -13.67 1.73
C THR A 19 -2.33 -14.47 2.14
N TYR A 20 -2.56 -15.60 1.49
CA TYR A 20 -3.67 -16.50 1.80
C TYR A 20 -3.71 -16.97 3.27
N HIS A 21 -2.60 -16.91 3.99
CA HIS A 21 -2.54 -17.30 5.41
C HIS A 21 -3.38 -16.42 6.33
N ASN A 22 -3.57 -15.15 5.99
CA ASN A 22 -4.20 -14.19 6.89
C ASN A 22 -5.28 -13.31 6.25
N ILE A 23 -5.26 -13.13 4.93
CA ILE A 23 -6.15 -12.17 4.28
C ILE A 23 -7.64 -12.51 4.43
N TYR A 24 -7.99 -13.79 4.45
CA TYR A 24 -9.38 -14.25 4.64
C TYR A 24 -9.90 -13.94 6.05
N ILE A 25 -9.06 -14.15 7.07
CA ILE A 25 -9.38 -13.78 8.46
C ILE A 25 -9.54 -12.26 8.58
N ILE A 26 -8.61 -11.50 7.99
CA ILE A 26 -8.67 -10.03 7.96
C ILE A 26 -9.96 -9.57 7.26
N GLY A 27 -10.31 -10.14 6.12
CA GLY A 27 -11.53 -9.83 5.39
C GLY A 27 -12.78 -10.11 6.21
N SER A 28 -12.83 -11.23 6.92
CA SER A 28 -13.91 -11.58 7.85
C SER A 28 -14.03 -10.56 8.98
N ILE A 29 -12.91 -10.19 9.60
CA ILE A 29 -12.90 -9.15 10.66
C ILE A 29 -13.41 -7.81 10.11
N ILE A 30 -12.95 -7.38 8.93
CA ILE A 30 -13.42 -6.15 8.31
C ILE A 30 -14.94 -6.19 8.10
N SER A 31 -15.46 -7.31 7.60
CA SER A 31 -16.89 -7.51 7.34
C SER A 31 -17.75 -7.52 8.60
N SER A 32 -17.17 -7.77 9.78
CA SER A 32 -17.90 -7.69 11.05
C SER A 32 -18.16 -6.24 11.53
N PHE A 33 -17.45 -5.26 10.97
CA PHE A 33 -17.70 -3.85 11.26
C PHE A 33 -18.83 -3.32 10.37
N LYS A 34 -19.97 -2.98 10.94
CA LYS A 34 -21.14 -2.46 10.21
C LYS A 34 -20.83 -1.23 9.35
N ASP A 35 -19.80 -0.46 9.71
CA ASP A 35 -19.44 0.82 9.08
C ASP A 35 -18.21 0.71 8.15
N LEU A 36 -17.64 -0.47 7.98
CA LEU A 36 -16.60 -0.74 6.98
C LEU A 36 -17.20 -1.45 5.76
N ARG A 37 -16.76 -1.02 4.59
CA ARG A 37 -17.15 -1.64 3.31
C ARG A 37 -15.91 -1.94 2.48
N ILE A 38 -15.73 -3.20 2.12
CA ILE A 38 -14.72 -3.59 1.12
C ILE A 38 -15.18 -3.06 -0.25
N LEU A 39 -14.36 -2.23 -0.87
CA LEU A 39 -14.59 -1.64 -2.19
C LEU A 39 -14.06 -2.55 -3.30
N ASN A 40 -12.83 -3.03 -3.13
CA ASN A 40 -12.18 -3.96 -4.05
C ASN A 40 -11.39 -5.02 -3.30
N ASN A 41 -11.35 -6.19 -3.92
CA ASN A 41 -10.39 -7.26 -3.66
C ASN A 41 -9.40 -7.29 -4.83
N ILE A 42 -8.22 -6.71 -4.65
CA ILE A 42 -7.22 -6.57 -5.69
C ILE A 42 -6.25 -7.74 -5.62
N THR A 43 -5.98 -8.36 -6.77
CA THR A 43 -4.98 -9.40 -6.92
C THR A 43 -3.68 -8.79 -7.46
N TRP A 44 -2.66 -8.73 -6.63
CA TRP A 44 -1.31 -8.40 -7.09
C TRP A 44 -0.62 -9.66 -7.59
N VAL A 45 -0.36 -9.72 -8.90
CA VAL A 45 0.40 -10.78 -9.56
C VAL A 45 1.88 -10.39 -9.59
N LYS A 46 2.72 -11.23 -9.00
CA LYS A 46 4.18 -11.04 -8.96
C LYS A 46 4.81 -11.59 -10.24
N THR A 47 5.52 -10.76 -10.98
CA THR A 47 6.18 -11.18 -12.25
C THR A 47 7.29 -12.20 -12.05
N ALA A 48 7.90 -12.27 -10.86
CA ALA A 48 8.98 -13.20 -10.54
C ALA A 48 8.80 -13.75 -9.10
N PRO A 49 7.80 -14.61 -8.85
CA PRO A 49 7.62 -15.23 -7.55
C PRO A 49 8.76 -16.19 -7.23
N PRO A 50 9.11 -16.41 -5.96
CA PRO A 50 10.04 -17.48 -5.58
C PRO A 50 9.43 -18.85 -5.92
N PRO A 51 10.25 -19.81 -6.37
CA PRO A 51 9.75 -21.15 -6.67
C PRO A 51 9.24 -21.86 -5.43
N ASN A 52 8.30 -22.78 -5.61
CA ASN A 52 7.90 -23.72 -4.57
C ASN A 52 8.88 -24.89 -4.50
N LEU A 53 9.77 -24.87 -3.52
CA LEU A 53 10.79 -25.90 -3.36
C LEU A 53 10.24 -27.28 -3.00
N SER A 54 9.04 -27.35 -2.41
CA SER A 54 8.42 -28.63 -2.06
C SER A 54 7.82 -29.38 -3.25
N CYS A 55 7.53 -28.67 -4.35
CA CYS A 55 6.87 -29.21 -5.56
C CYS A 55 5.54 -29.94 -5.28
N ARG A 56 4.86 -29.63 -4.18
CA ARG A 56 3.61 -30.32 -3.75
C ARG A 56 2.33 -29.49 -3.95
N PHE A 57 2.48 -28.21 -4.32
CA PHE A 57 1.39 -27.31 -4.60
C PHE A 57 1.84 -26.22 -5.57
N PHE A 58 0.91 -25.43 -6.07
CA PHE A 58 1.21 -24.35 -7.01
C PHE A 58 2.09 -23.28 -6.36
N THR A 59 2.99 -22.68 -7.15
CA THR A 59 3.82 -21.54 -6.72
C THR A 59 2.94 -20.35 -6.36
N HIS A 60 3.14 -19.79 -5.17
CA HIS A 60 2.40 -18.60 -4.70
C HIS A 60 2.89 -17.36 -5.45
N SER A 61 2.19 -17.00 -6.50
CA SER A 61 2.53 -15.88 -7.38
C SER A 61 1.71 -14.62 -7.13
N THR A 62 0.80 -14.66 -6.14
CA THR A 62 -0.11 -13.53 -5.87
C THR A 62 -0.09 -13.11 -4.41
N GLU A 63 -0.44 -11.84 -4.17
CA GLU A 63 -0.91 -11.33 -2.88
C GLU A 63 -2.26 -10.64 -3.08
N THR A 64 -3.09 -10.68 -2.05
CA THR A 64 -4.38 -10.01 -2.04
C THR A 64 -4.27 -8.66 -1.34
N ILE A 65 -4.91 -7.65 -1.90
CA ILE A 65 -4.98 -6.32 -1.32
C ILE A 65 -6.46 -5.94 -1.20
N LEU A 66 -6.93 -5.74 0.02
CA LEU A 66 -8.28 -5.27 0.29
C LEU A 66 -8.28 -3.75 0.35
N TRP A 67 -9.11 -3.11 -0.45
CA TRP A 67 -9.41 -1.68 -0.36
C TRP A 67 -10.75 -1.49 0.33
N VAL A 68 -10.73 -0.76 1.44
CA VAL A 68 -11.85 -0.65 2.37
C VAL A 68 -12.19 0.81 2.62
N ARG A 69 -13.47 1.16 2.72
CA ARG A 69 -13.96 2.49 3.08
C ARG A 69 -14.63 2.47 4.46
N LYS A 70 -14.43 3.52 5.26
CA LYS A 70 -15.23 3.79 6.46
C LYS A 70 -16.42 4.68 6.13
N GLY A 71 -17.60 4.31 6.64
CA GLY A 71 -18.85 5.03 6.52
C GLY A 71 -19.75 4.47 5.43
N GLN A 72 -20.99 4.09 5.80
CA GLN A 72 -21.92 3.48 4.85
C GLN A 72 -22.42 4.47 3.78
N LYS A 73 -22.70 5.71 4.18
CA LYS A 73 -23.27 6.76 3.32
C LYS A 73 -22.24 7.81 2.87
N THR A 74 -21.00 7.73 3.32
CA THR A 74 -19.96 8.70 2.97
C THR A 74 -19.30 8.36 1.64
N LYS A 75 -19.04 9.37 0.82
CA LYS A 75 -18.22 9.21 -0.38
C LYS A 75 -16.75 9.14 0.02
N HIS A 76 -16.00 8.24 -0.58
CA HIS A 76 -14.54 8.23 -0.52
C HIS A 76 -13.96 8.96 -1.73
N HIS A 77 -12.70 9.37 -1.63
CA HIS A 77 -11.98 9.88 -2.79
C HIS A 77 -11.51 8.70 -3.67
N PHE A 78 -11.78 8.80 -4.97
CA PHE A 78 -11.21 7.94 -6.00
C PHE A 78 -10.83 8.78 -7.19
N ASN A 79 -9.54 8.81 -7.52
CA ASN A 79 -9.01 9.58 -8.62
C ASN A 79 -9.17 8.79 -9.93
N TYR A 80 -10.41 8.70 -10.40
CA TYR A 80 -10.80 7.91 -11.57
C TYR A 80 -10.03 8.32 -12.82
N GLU A 81 -9.91 9.61 -13.10
CA GLU A 81 -9.28 10.10 -14.33
C GLU A 81 -7.78 9.79 -14.35
N LEU A 82 -7.07 9.95 -13.21
CA LEU A 82 -5.67 9.58 -13.12
C LEU A 82 -5.48 8.07 -13.26
N MET A 83 -6.34 7.26 -12.64
CA MET A 83 -6.26 5.79 -12.79
C MET A 83 -6.52 5.36 -14.23
N LYS A 84 -7.45 6.00 -14.91
CA LYS A 84 -7.74 5.76 -16.33
C LYS A 84 -6.58 6.19 -17.22
N SER A 85 -5.97 7.35 -17.00
CA SER A 85 -4.81 7.82 -17.76
C SER A 85 -3.61 6.88 -17.60
N ASN A 86 -3.38 6.37 -16.39
CA ASN A 86 -2.32 5.40 -16.10
C ASN A 86 -2.59 4.00 -16.69
N ASN A 87 -3.75 3.80 -17.31
CA ASN A 87 -4.16 2.54 -17.94
C ASN A 87 -4.62 2.76 -19.39
N GLU A 88 -3.85 3.52 -20.16
CA GLU A 88 -4.07 3.74 -21.59
C GLU A 88 -5.49 4.29 -21.93
N GLY A 89 -6.03 5.13 -21.08
CA GLY A 89 -7.37 5.67 -21.24
C GLY A 89 -8.52 4.72 -20.92
N LYS A 90 -8.24 3.52 -20.40
CA LYS A 90 -9.24 2.51 -20.01
C LYS A 90 -9.40 2.43 -18.49
N GLN A 91 -10.54 1.97 -18.02
CA GLN A 91 -10.74 1.71 -16.59
C GLN A 91 -9.68 0.74 -16.05
N MET A 92 -9.03 1.11 -14.95
CA MET A 92 -8.07 0.23 -14.27
C MET A 92 -8.80 -0.92 -13.59
N LYS A 93 -8.29 -2.12 -13.80
CA LYS A 93 -8.85 -3.34 -13.24
C LYS A 93 -8.21 -3.64 -11.87
N ASP A 94 -8.79 -4.59 -11.17
CA ASP A 94 -8.38 -5.08 -9.86
C ASP A 94 -7.32 -6.21 -9.92
N VAL A 95 -6.75 -6.47 -11.08
CA VAL A 95 -5.58 -7.34 -11.27
C VAL A 95 -4.38 -6.46 -11.61
N TRP A 96 -3.38 -6.44 -10.70
CA TRP A 96 -2.17 -5.64 -10.86
C TRP A 96 -0.97 -6.53 -11.06
N ILE A 97 -0.32 -6.44 -12.21
CA ILE A 97 0.88 -7.21 -12.55
C ILE A 97 2.09 -6.31 -12.30
N MET A 98 2.84 -6.59 -11.24
CA MET A 98 3.98 -5.77 -10.80
C MET A 98 5.11 -6.63 -10.27
N GLY A 99 6.34 -6.13 -10.44
CA GLY A 99 7.55 -6.81 -9.99
C GLY A 99 7.86 -6.65 -8.50
N ARG A 100 9.06 -7.09 -8.15
CA ARG A 100 9.66 -6.87 -6.83
C ARG A 100 10.18 -5.43 -6.70
N PRO A 101 10.47 -4.93 -5.49
CA PRO A 101 11.15 -3.64 -5.32
C PRO A 101 12.43 -3.58 -6.14
N LYS A 102 12.63 -2.49 -6.88
CA LYS A 102 13.81 -2.24 -7.72
C LYS A 102 15.09 -2.15 -6.87
N LYS A 103 16.26 -2.22 -7.51
CA LYS A 103 17.56 -2.14 -6.80
C LYS A 103 17.76 -0.80 -6.08
N ASP A 104 17.39 0.28 -6.73
CA ASP A 104 17.47 1.65 -6.18
C ASP A 104 16.57 1.86 -4.97
N GLU A 105 15.42 1.22 -4.90
CA GLU A 105 14.53 1.23 -3.73
C GLU A 105 15.17 0.59 -2.48
N LYS A 106 16.24 -0.18 -2.65
CA LYS A 106 16.97 -0.91 -1.60
C LYS A 106 18.37 -0.34 -1.31
N ARG A 107 18.73 0.80 -1.90
CA ARG A 107 20.08 1.39 -1.80
C ARG A 107 20.53 1.72 -0.38
N PHE A 108 19.60 1.99 0.54
CA PHE A 108 19.89 2.31 1.92
C PHE A 108 19.81 1.12 2.88
N GLY A 109 19.38 -0.04 2.40
CA GLY A 109 19.20 -1.25 3.19
C GLY A 109 18.07 -2.12 2.67
N LYS A 110 17.91 -3.29 3.28
CA LYS A 110 16.90 -4.28 2.88
C LYS A 110 15.91 -4.52 4.02
N HIS A 111 14.66 -4.68 3.66
CA HIS A 111 13.61 -5.20 4.54
C HIS A 111 13.02 -6.46 3.89
N PRO A 112 12.82 -7.57 4.61
CA PRO A 112 12.44 -8.86 4.01
C PRO A 112 11.13 -8.82 3.26
N THR A 113 10.17 -8.02 3.71
CA THR A 113 8.83 -7.89 3.10
C THR A 113 8.57 -6.52 2.49
N GLN A 114 9.63 -5.80 2.06
CA GLN A 114 9.47 -4.49 1.42
C GLN A 114 8.53 -4.59 0.23
N LYS A 115 7.53 -3.72 0.20
CA LYS A 115 6.63 -3.57 -0.96
C LYS A 115 7.28 -2.67 -2.02
N PRO A 116 7.07 -2.93 -3.33
CA PRO A 116 7.50 -2.02 -4.39
C PRO A 116 6.79 -0.68 -4.29
N GLU A 117 7.52 0.39 -4.59
CA GLU A 117 6.97 1.76 -4.57
C GLU A 117 5.79 1.90 -5.53
N GLU A 118 5.82 1.24 -6.67
CA GLU A 118 4.77 1.26 -7.68
C GLU A 118 3.38 0.84 -7.15
N ILE A 119 3.32 -0.17 -6.27
CA ILE A 119 2.04 -0.59 -5.65
C ILE A 119 1.52 0.48 -4.71
N ILE A 120 2.40 1.00 -3.84
CA ILE A 120 2.01 2.03 -2.86
C ILE A 120 1.63 3.33 -3.57
N GLU A 121 2.34 3.70 -4.64
CA GLU A 121 2.03 4.86 -5.45
C GLU A 121 0.64 4.77 -6.08
N ARG A 122 0.29 3.61 -6.64
CA ARG A 122 -1.06 3.38 -7.17
C ARG A 122 -2.14 3.52 -6.10
N MET A 123 -1.92 2.96 -4.89
CA MET A 123 -2.86 3.10 -3.78
C MET A 123 -3.04 4.56 -3.36
N ILE A 124 -1.93 5.30 -3.21
CA ILE A 124 -1.93 6.70 -2.79
C ILE A 124 -2.60 7.58 -3.86
N HIS A 125 -2.23 7.42 -5.12
CA HIS A 125 -2.83 8.17 -6.23
C HIS A 125 -4.33 7.89 -6.37
N ALA A 126 -4.75 6.65 -6.16
CA ALA A 126 -6.17 6.28 -6.27
C ALA A 126 -7.01 6.90 -5.15
N SER A 127 -6.50 6.97 -3.93
CA SER A 127 -7.33 7.19 -2.74
C SER A 127 -7.04 8.44 -1.93
N THR A 128 -6.08 9.28 -2.37
CA THR A 128 -5.70 10.51 -1.66
C THR A 128 -5.52 11.69 -2.60
N LYS A 129 -5.67 12.90 -2.06
CA LYS A 129 -5.29 14.17 -2.68
C LYS A 129 -3.98 14.66 -2.11
N GLU A 130 -3.39 15.68 -2.73
CA GLU A 130 -2.26 16.39 -2.14
C GLU A 130 -2.63 16.94 -0.76
N ASN A 131 -1.67 16.94 0.16
CA ASN A 131 -1.80 17.34 1.56
C ASN A 131 -2.70 16.42 2.42
N ASP A 132 -3.30 15.36 1.87
CA ASP A 132 -3.94 14.35 2.71
C ASP A 132 -2.91 13.63 3.59
N THR A 133 -3.34 13.17 4.76
CA THR A 133 -2.49 12.43 5.70
C THR A 133 -2.65 10.93 5.50
N VAL A 134 -1.53 10.26 5.27
CA VAL A 134 -1.43 8.81 5.14
C VAL A 134 -0.77 8.24 6.39
N LEU A 135 -1.42 7.27 7.03
CA LEU A 135 -0.88 6.53 8.17
C LEU A 135 -0.46 5.13 7.73
N ASP A 136 0.78 4.76 8.01
CA ASP A 136 1.28 3.38 7.89
C ASP A 136 1.67 2.87 9.28
N MET A 137 0.86 1.95 9.82
CA MET A 137 1.05 1.38 11.16
C MET A 137 2.08 0.25 11.19
N PHE A 138 2.56 -0.21 10.03
CA PHE A 138 3.56 -1.26 9.86
C PHE A 138 4.63 -0.80 8.88
N ASN A 139 5.23 0.34 9.21
CA ASN A 139 6.07 1.15 8.32
C ASN A 139 7.23 0.39 7.66
N GLY A 140 7.87 -0.56 8.37
CA GLY A 140 9.01 -1.32 7.86
C GLY A 140 10.11 -0.42 7.29
N SER A 141 10.43 -0.62 6.02
CA SER A 141 11.44 0.20 5.31
C SER A 141 10.96 1.60 4.89
N GLY A 142 9.71 1.98 5.19
CA GLY A 142 9.18 3.33 4.90
C GLY A 142 8.79 3.57 3.45
N THR A 143 8.40 2.55 2.70
CA THR A 143 8.00 2.72 1.29
C THR A 143 6.83 3.69 1.15
N THR A 144 5.84 3.59 2.05
CA THR A 144 4.69 4.53 2.08
C THR A 144 5.15 5.97 2.29
N GLY A 145 6.08 6.20 3.21
CA GLY A 145 6.63 7.54 3.46
C GLY A 145 7.42 8.11 2.29
N VAL A 146 8.20 7.27 1.59
CA VAL A 146 8.90 7.65 0.35
C VAL A 146 7.92 8.12 -0.72
N VAL A 147 6.85 7.34 -0.95
CA VAL A 147 5.83 7.67 -1.95
C VAL A 147 5.05 8.92 -1.55
N CYS A 148 4.71 9.07 -0.28
CA CYS A 148 4.07 10.30 0.24
C CYS A 148 4.94 11.54 0.00
N ALA A 149 6.25 11.46 0.29
CA ALA A 149 7.18 12.55 0.07
C ALA A 149 7.32 12.91 -1.43
N LYS A 150 7.34 11.92 -2.32
CA LYS A 150 7.36 12.13 -3.78
C LYS A 150 6.12 12.88 -4.27
N ASN A 151 4.96 12.61 -3.67
CA ASN A 151 3.65 13.00 -4.17
C ASN A 151 2.92 14.05 -3.30
N ASN A 152 3.63 14.79 -2.45
CA ASN A 152 3.10 15.87 -1.60
C ASN A 152 1.95 15.42 -0.66
N ARG A 153 2.07 14.25 -0.05
CA ARG A 153 1.16 13.78 1.00
C ARG A 153 1.84 13.90 2.35
N ASN A 154 1.06 14.23 3.39
CA ASN A 154 1.51 14.13 4.77
C ASN A 154 1.61 12.65 5.16
N TYR A 155 2.57 12.32 6.03
CA TYR A 155 2.84 10.95 6.37
C TYR A 155 3.09 10.76 7.86
N ILE A 156 2.52 9.69 8.40
CA ILE A 156 2.77 9.19 9.75
C ILE A 156 3.13 7.71 9.63
N GLY A 157 4.32 7.31 10.05
CA GLY A 157 4.78 5.92 10.06
C GLY A 157 5.01 5.43 11.48
N ILE A 158 4.54 4.23 11.80
CA ILE A 158 4.77 3.55 13.08
C ILE A 158 5.60 2.30 12.82
N GLU A 159 6.72 2.18 13.52
CA GLU A 159 7.63 1.05 13.44
C GLU A 159 8.27 0.79 14.81
N SER A 160 8.31 -0.46 15.22
CA SER A 160 8.87 -0.86 16.51
C SER A 160 10.38 -1.14 16.46
N ASP A 161 10.90 -1.57 15.31
CA ASP A 161 12.33 -1.84 15.12
C ASP A 161 13.10 -0.56 14.81
N LYS A 162 14.10 -0.24 15.66
CA LYS A 162 14.92 0.96 15.51
C LYS A 162 15.68 1.02 14.19
N ASN A 163 16.19 -0.12 13.71
CA ASN A 163 16.95 -0.18 12.46
C ASN A 163 16.06 0.13 11.27
N TYR A 164 14.82 -0.38 11.28
CA TYR A 164 13.84 -0.05 10.24
C TYR A 164 13.34 1.39 10.34
N CYS A 165 13.21 1.95 11.55
CA CYS A 165 12.96 3.39 11.72
C CYS A 165 14.06 4.24 11.07
N GLU A 166 15.33 3.89 11.29
CA GLU A 166 16.47 4.61 10.70
C GLU A 166 16.52 4.44 9.18
N LEU A 167 16.31 3.21 8.69
CA LEU A 167 16.23 2.93 7.26
C LEU A 167 15.13 3.77 6.59
N SER A 168 13.95 3.80 7.17
CA SER A 168 12.82 4.60 6.70
C SER A 168 13.17 6.09 6.63
N ARG A 169 13.73 6.64 7.70
CA ARG A 169 14.15 8.05 7.76
C ARG A 169 15.19 8.40 6.68
N LYS A 170 16.20 7.54 6.48
CA LYS A 170 17.22 7.73 5.42
C LYS A 170 16.59 7.75 4.03
N ARG A 171 15.68 6.83 3.75
CA ARG A 171 14.97 6.76 2.46
C ARG A 171 14.13 8.00 2.21
N ILE A 172 13.30 8.41 3.18
CA ILE A 172 12.41 9.57 3.06
C ILE A 172 13.22 10.87 2.90
N LYS A 173 14.26 11.06 3.74
CA LYS A 173 15.13 12.25 3.68
C LYS A 173 15.81 12.40 2.32
N SER A 174 16.22 11.30 1.68
CA SER A 174 16.85 11.37 0.35
C SER A 174 15.92 11.92 -0.73
N ILE A 175 14.61 11.73 -0.62
CA ILE A 175 13.64 12.30 -1.56
C ILE A 175 13.46 13.82 -1.32
N GLN A 176 13.38 14.22 -0.06
CA GLN A 176 13.23 15.63 0.31
C GLN A 176 14.45 16.46 -0.16
N SER A 177 15.67 15.95 0.04
CA SER A 177 16.91 16.63 -0.40
C SER A 177 16.95 16.83 -1.92
N THR A 178 16.43 15.89 -2.71
CA THR A 178 16.38 16.01 -4.17
C THR A 178 15.39 17.08 -4.63
N LYS A 179 14.29 17.30 -3.89
CA LYS A 179 13.30 18.34 -4.23
C LYS A 179 13.79 19.77 -3.99
N TYR A 180 14.76 19.99 -3.10
CA TYR A 180 15.30 21.32 -2.80
C TYR A 180 16.49 21.70 -3.69
N ASN A 181 17.05 20.75 -4.45
CA ASN A 181 18.20 20.97 -5.33
C ASN A 181 17.83 21.07 -6.82
N ASN A 182 16.55 21.04 -7.14
CA ASN A 182 15.95 21.28 -8.46
C ASN A 182 15.04 22.52 -8.42
#